data_bd3363bf737cab33fe0989cb67abbd66
#
_entry.id   bd3363bf737cab33fe0989cb67abbd66
#
_cell.length_a   1.000
_cell.length_b   1.000
_cell.length_c   1.000
_cell.angle_alpha   90.00
_cell.angle_beta   90.00
_cell.angle_gamma   90.00
#
_symmetry.space_group_name_H-M   'P 1'
#
loop_
_entity.id
_entity.type
_entity.pdbx_description
1 polymer ?
#
loop_
_entity_poly.entity_id
_entity_poly.type
_entity_poly.pdbx_seq_one_letter_code
_entity_poly.pdbx_strand_id
1 'polypeptide(L)'
;MALNLASPGILIREVDLTIGRIDGTTGKVGGIVGSFEKGPVGEPTPITGENDLFDQFGKPYDTDKQYETWMVASSYLSYGGSLSVIRADDTDLKNGFAGTATSVKIKSTEHYQELGYQENVLADVTVAAKNPGTWSNGIKVAIIDNKADQVLGISTVGIATTAVVGMGITQTVPANTTI
;
A
#
# COMPACT_ATOMS: atom_id res chain seq x y z
N MET A 1 -4.41 -4.92 -17.90
CA MET A 1 -4.14 -4.84 -19.35
C MET A 1 -3.29 -3.60 -19.54
N ALA A 2 -1.99 -3.77 -19.78
CA ALA A 2 -1.08 -2.65 -19.97
C ALA A 2 -1.34 -2.01 -21.34
N LEU A 3 -1.65 -0.72 -21.35
CA LEU A 3 -1.74 0.07 -22.56
C LEU A 3 -0.33 0.48 -22.98
N ASN A 4 0.26 -0.30 -23.89
CA ASN A 4 1.55 0.04 -24.47
C ASN A 4 1.32 1.06 -25.61
N LEU A 5 1.51 2.34 -25.32
CA LEU A 5 1.47 3.41 -26.31
C LEU A 5 2.82 3.48 -27.04
N ALA A 6 2.92 2.85 -28.19
CA ALA A 6 4.12 2.83 -29.05
C ALA A 6 4.32 4.13 -29.88
N SER A 7 3.50 5.14 -29.67
CA SER A 7 3.55 6.42 -30.43
C SER A 7 3.14 7.58 -29.53
N PRO A 8 3.66 8.80 -29.76
CA PRO A 8 3.21 9.97 -29.02
C PRO A 8 1.73 10.21 -29.27
N GLY A 9 0.93 9.92 -28.28
CA GLY A 9 -0.53 10.07 -28.31
C GLY A 9 -1.00 10.82 -27.08
N ILE A 10 -2.13 11.49 -27.20
CA ILE A 10 -2.81 12.12 -26.08
C ILE A 10 -3.66 11.05 -25.42
N LEU A 11 -3.33 10.64 -24.20
CA LEU A 11 -4.19 9.83 -23.38
C LEU A 11 -5.22 10.74 -22.72
N ILE A 12 -6.45 10.71 -23.24
CA ILE A 12 -7.58 11.35 -22.58
C ILE A 12 -8.17 10.32 -21.63
N ARG A 13 -8.05 10.55 -20.36
CA ARG A 13 -8.72 9.74 -19.34
C ARG A 13 -9.97 10.49 -18.89
N GLU A 14 -11.11 9.93 -19.20
CA GLU A 14 -12.37 10.39 -18.64
C GLU A 14 -12.54 9.78 -17.25
N VAL A 15 -12.49 10.64 -16.24
CA VAL A 15 -12.83 10.24 -14.86
C VAL A 15 -14.34 10.43 -14.74
N ASP A 16 -15.06 9.34 -14.74
CA ASP A 16 -16.50 9.37 -14.48
C ASP A 16 -16.74 9.61 -12.98
N LEU A 17 -16.96 10.85 -12.63
CA LEU A 17 -17.35 11.26 -11.28
C LEU A 17 -18.79 10.88 -10.93
N THR A 18 -19.52 10.24 -11.84
CA THR A 18 -20.89 9.79 -11.62
C THR A 18 -20.99 8.39 -11.01
N ILE A 19 -19.87 7.69 -10.81
CA ILE A 19 -19.82 6.39 -10.11
C ILE A 19 -20.04 6.65 -8.62
N GLY A 20 -21.23 6.80 -8.22
CA GLY A 20 -21.66 7.08 -6.86
C GLY A 20 -23.06 7.65 -6.83
N ARG A 21 -23.71 7.69 -7.99
CA ARG A 21 -25.11 8.06 -8.05
C ARG A 21 -25.96 6.99 -7.41
N ILE A 22 -26.05 7.07 -6.09
CA ILE A 22 -27.09 6.39 -5.35
C ILE A 22 -28.41 6.97 -5.84
N ASP A 23 -29.24 6.07 -6.33
CA ASP A 23 -30.55 6.30 -6.90
C ASP A 23 -31.39 7.29 -6.06
N GLY A 24 -31.76 8.38 -6.67
CA GLY A 24 -33.00 9.11 -6.58
C GLY A 24 -33.50 9.69 -5.27
N THR A 25 -32.95 9.46 -4.13
CA THR A 25 -33.32 10.12 -2.88
C THR A 25 -32.28 11.15 -2.48
N THR A 26 -32.45 12.39 -2.95
CA THR A 26 -31.74 13.61 -2.47
C THR A 26 -30.36 13.34 -1.91
N GLY A 27 -29.47 12.86 -2.77
CA GLY A 27 -28.13 12.53 -2.36
C GLY A 27 -27.36 13.77 -1.95
N LYS A 28 -27.21 13.98 -0.67
CA LYS A 28 -26.29 14.96 -0.13
C LYS A 28 -24.89 14.44 -0.36
N VAL A 29 -24.26 14.83 -1.47
CA VAL A 29 -22.86 14.57 -1.74
C VAL A 29 -22.04 15.72 -1.21
N GLY A 30 -21.23 15.47 -0.20
CA GLY A 30 -20.28 16.43 0.33
C GLY A 30 -18.88 16.21 -0.24
N GLY A 31 -18.03 17.23 -0.17
CA GLY A 31 -16.61 17.13 -0.47
C GLY A 31 -15.79 17.54 0.74
N ILE A 32 -14.73 16.78 1.04
CA ILE A 32 -13.76 17.11 2.10
C ILE A 32 -12.33 16.91 1.62
N VAL A 33 -11.50 17.88 1.94
CA VAL A 33 -10.05 17.82 1.70
C VAL A 33 -9.34 17.91 3.03
N GLY A 34 -8.40 17.01 3.29
CA GLY A 34 -7.67 17.07 4.55
C GLY A 34 -6.61 16.01 4.69
N SER A 35 -6.03 15.92 5.88
CA SER A 35 -5.01 14.94 6.19
C SER A 35 -5.64 13.69 6.80
N PHE A 36 -5.16 12.51 6.34
CA PHE A 36 -5.62 11.21 6.79
C PHE A 36 -4.41 10.28 6.99
N GLU A 37 -4.59 9.24 7.78
CA GLU A 37 -3.53 8.28 8.10
C GLU A 37 -3.01 7.55 6.84
N LYS A 38 -3.91 7.06 6.03
CA LYS A 38 -3.63 6.28 4.81
C LYS A 38 -4.56 6.72 3.67
N GLY A 39 -4.51 6.04 2.56
CA GLY A 39 -5.38 6.30 1.41
C GLY A 39 -4.66 7.03 0.26
N PRO A 40 -5.30 7.10 -0.90
CA PRO A 40 -4.77 7.79 -2.07
C PRO A 40 -4.63 9.29 -1.81
N VAL A 41 -3.60 9.89 -2.39
CA VAL A 41 -3.28 11.32 -2.22
C VAL A 41 -3.65 12.08 -3.48
N GLY A 42 -4.37 13.18 -3.33
CA GLY A 42 -4.76 14.05 -4.44
C GLY A 42 -5.87 13.48 -5.34
N GLU A 43 -6.43 12.34 -5.00
CA GLU A 43 -7.46 11.66 -5.79
C GLU A 43 -8.81 11.69 -5.04
N PRO A 44 -9.90 12.14 -5.71
CA PRO A 44 -11.22 12.11 -5.11
C PRO A 44 -11.71 10.68 -4.95
N THR A 45 -11.92 10.26 -3.72
CA THR A 45 -12.37 8.91 -3.37
C THR A 45 -13.80 8.98 -2.83
N PRO A 46 -14.77 8.30 -3.47
CA PRO A 46 -16.14 8.27 -2.98
C PRO A 46 -16.26 7.38 -1.76
N ILE A 47 -16.87 7.91 -0.70
CA ILE A 47 -17.10 7.25 0.58
C ILE A 47 -18.58 7.28 0.89
N THR A 48 -19.14 6.11 1.18
CA THR A 48 -20.58 5.94 1.41
C THR A 48 -20.96 5.71 2.88
N GLY A 49 -19.99 5.41 3.71
CA GLY A 49 -20.22 5.14 5.13
C GLY A 49 -18.95 5.26 5.97
N GLU A 50 -19.13 5.28 7.28
CA GLU A 50 -18.02 5.41 8.23
C GLU A 50 -17.05 4.22 8.18
N ASN A 51 -17.57 3.00 7.98
CA ASN A 51 -16.69 1.81 7.82
C ASN A 51 -15.81 1.92 6.58
N ASP A 52 -16.36 2.43 5.48
CA ASP A 52 -15.64 2.65 4.25
C ASP A 52 -14.55 3.74 4.43
N LEU A 53 -14.87 4.82 5.15
CA LEU A 53 -13.91 5.84 5.55
C LEU A 53 -12.74 5.24 6.36
N PHE A 54 -13.08 4.38 7.33
CA PHE A 54 -12.09 3.72 8.16
C PHE A 54 -11.18 2.78 7.36
N ASP A 55 -11.77 1.98 6.48
CA ASP A 55 -11.03 1.01 5.67
C ASP A 55 -10.09 1.69 4.67
N GLN A 56 -10.52 2.79 4.06
CA GLN A 56 -9.74 3.48 3.04
C GLN A 56 -8.77 4.51 3.61
N PHE A 57 -9.19 5.29 4.63
CA PHE A 57 -8.42 6.41 5.16
C PHE A 57 -7.83 6.20 6.55
N GLY A 58 -8.13 5.07 7.19
CA GLY A 58 -7.52 4.68 8.46
C GLY A 58 -8.23 5.25 9.68
N LYS A 59 -7.51 5.26 10.78
CA LYS A 59 -8.02 5.67 12.09
C LYS A 59 -7.85 7.17 12.32
N PRO A 60 -8.73 7.79 13.11
CA PRO A 60 -8.46 9.12 13.61
C PRO A 60 -7.36 9.05 14.69
N TYR A 61 -6.37 9.90 14.58
CA TYR A 61 -5.39 10.12 15.66
C TYR A 61 -5.83 11.29 16.51
N ASP A 62 -5.69 11.17 17.83
CA ASP A 62 -6.19 12.12 18.83
C ASP A 62 -5.35 13.39 18.97
N THR A 63 -4.18 13.45 18.35
CA THR A 63 -3.20 14.52 18.59
C THR A 63 -2.98 15.46 17.42
N ASP A 64 -3.66 15.23 16.29
CA ASP A 64 -3.35 15.90 15.04
C ASP A 64 -4.59 16.44 14.32
N LYS A 65 -4.36 17.34 13.35
CA LYS A 65 -5.37 17.84 12.40
C LYS A 65 -6.11 16.73 11.66
N GLN A 66 -5.54 15.53 11.61
CA GLN A 66 -6.18 14.33 11.08
C GLN A 66 -7.44 13.97 11.87
N TYR A 67 -7.41 14.10 13.19
CA TYR A 67 -8.56 13.81 14.04
C TYR A 67 -9.76 14.70 13.68
N GLU A 68 -9.55 15.99 13.57
CA GLU A 68 -10.61 16.94 13.23
C GLU A 68 -11.24 16.63 11.86
N THR A 69 -10.41 16.43 10.85
CA THR A 69 -10.87 16.11 9.49
C THR A 69 -11.66 14.81 9.47
N TRP A 70 -11.13 13.78 10.15
CA TRP A 70 -11.79 12.47 10.21
C TRP A 70 -13.13 12.53 10.92
N MET A 71 -13.22 13.24 12.06
CA MET A 71 -14.45 13.38 12.84
C MET A 71 -15.52 14.18 12.09
N VAL A 72 -15.14 15.20 11.34
CA VAL A 72 -16.07 15.96 10.49
C VAL A 72 -16.63 15.05 9.39
N ALA A 73 -15.76 14.27 8.73
CA ALA A 73 -16.17 13.31 7.71
C ALA A 73 -17.14 12.25 8.27
N SER A 74 -16.77 11.63 9.41
CA SER A 74 -17.60 10.64 10.10
C SER A 74 -18.96 11.21 10.51
N SER A 75 -18.96 12.41 11.10
CA SER A 75 -20.21 13.09 11.48
C SER A 75 -21.12 13.35 10.28
N TYR A 76 -20.56 13.79 9.16
CA TYR A 76 -21.34 13.99 7.94
C TYR A 76 -21.94 12.69 7.42
N LEU A 77 -21.17 11.61 7.39
CA LEU A 77 -21.62 10.29 6.95
C LEU A 77 -22.71 9.71 7.85
N SER A 78 -22.67 10.00 9.15
CA SER A 78 -23.70 9.55 10.11
C SER A 78 -25.09 10.12 9.82
N TYR A 79 -25.18 11.24 9.12
CA TYR A 79 -26.45 11.83 8.65
C TYR A 79 -26.95 11.24 7.32
N GLY A 80 -26.33 10.15 6.83
CA GLY A 80 -26.77 9.46 5.62
C GLY A 80 -26.37 10.15 4.31
N GLY A 81 -25.34 11.01 4.34
CA GLY A 81 -24.71 11.58 3.15
C GLY A 81 -23.62 10.67 2.56
N SER A 82 -23.20 10.96 1.35
CA SER A 82 -21.97 10.42 0.76
C SER A 82 -20.92 11.51 0.65
N LEU A 83 -19.65 11.15 0.77
CA LEU A 83 -18.53 12.08 0.71
C LEU A 83 -17.61 11.74 -0.45
N SER A 84 -17.10 12.78 -1.11
CA SER A 84 -15.90 12.69 -1.93
C SER A 84 -14.71 13.17 -1.08
N VAL A 85 -13.85 12.28 -0.68
CA VAL A 85 -12.72 12.56 0.20
C VAL A 85 -11.44 12.67 -0.63
N ILE A 86 -10.70 13.76 -0.43
CA ILE A 86 -9.38 13.97 -1.03
C ILE A 86 -8.35 14.11 0.07
N ARG A 87 -7.38 13.21 0.09
CA ARG A 87 -6.24 13.32 0.99
C ARG A 87 -5.27 14.36 0.48
N ALA A 88 -4.92 15.32 1.33
CA ALA A 88 -3.95 16.36 1.00
C ALA A 88 -2.54 15.77 0.78
N ASP A 89 -1.81 16.32 -0.18
CA ASP A 89 -0.41 15.99 -0.41
C ASP A 89 0.51 16.83 0.51
N ASP A 90 1.63 16.25 0.89
CA ASP A 90 2.71 16.90 1.60
C ASP A 90 4.05 16.48 1.00
N THR A 91 5.03 17.38 1.01
CA THR A 91 6.38 17.11 0.51
C THR A 91 7.09 16.00 1.29
N ASP A 92 6.77 15.86 2.57
CA ASP A 92 7.38 14.89 3.47
C ASP A 92 6.69 13.53 3.48
N LEU A 93 5.56 13.39 2.78
CA LEU A 93 4.88 12.11 2.64
C LEU A 93 5.73 11.09 1.89
N LYS A 94 5.98 9.96 2.52
CA LYS A 94 6.75 8.83 1.97
C LYS A 94 6.03 7.53 2.20
N ASN A 95 6.23 6.58 1.30
CA ASN A 95 5.75 5.21 1.46
C ASN A 95 6.74 4.42 2.31
N GLY A 96 6.26 3.51 3.15
CA GLY A 96 7.10 2.48 3.73
C GLY A 96 7.58 1.53 2.63
N PHE A 97 8.85 1.20 2.60
CA PHE A 97 9.44 0.32 1.60
C PHE A 97 10.56 -0.54 2.19
N ALA A 98 10.86 -1.63 1.50
CA ALA A 98 12.04 -2.45 1.74
C ALA A 98 12.93 -2.41 0.50
N GLY A 99 14.21 -2.11 0.70
CA GLY A 99 15.19 -1.98 -0.38
C GLY A 99 16.32 -1.02 -0.01
N THR A 100 17.11 -0.62 -0.99
CA THR A 100 18.26 0.29 -0.84
C THR A 100 17.96 1.74 -1.27
N ALA A 101 16.75 2.00 -1.76
CA ALA A 101 16.32 3.35 -2.15
C ALA A 101 16.36 4.33 -0.97
N THR A 102 16.55 5.61 -1.26
CA THR A 102 16.58 6.66 -0.22
C THR A 102 15.18 7.08 0.20
N SER A 103 14.24 7.12 -0.73
CA SER A 103 12.83 7.43 -0.46
C SER A 103 11.94 6.97 -1.62
N VAL A 104 10.71 6.65 -1.31
CA VAL A 104 9.68 6.27 -2.29
C VAL A 104 8.44 7.10 -2.01
N LYS A 105 7.83 7.68 -3.05
CA LYS A 105 6.56 8.40 -2.95
C LYS A 105 5.62 7.95 -4.07
N ILE A 106 4.68 7.08 -3.72
CA ILE A 106 3.61 6.58 -4.58
C ILE A 106 2.30 7.12 -4.01
N LYS A 107 1.66 8.04 -4.70
CA LYS A 107 0.46 8.74 -4.20
C LYS A 107 -0.81 7.93 -4.38
N SER A 108 -0.95 7.30 -5.56
CA SER A 108 -2.13 6.54 -5.95
C SER A 108 -1.74 5.45 -6.95
N THR A 109 -2.71 4.65 -7.35
CA THR A 109 -2.51 3.62 -8.39
C THR A 109 -2.17 4.25 -9.73
N GLU A 110 -2.81 5.38 -10.06
CA GLU A 110 -2.52 6.13 -11.29
C GLU A 110 -1.09 6.65 -11.28
N HIS A 111 -0.68 7.31 -10.22
CA HIS A 111 0.68 7.82 -10.07
C HIS A 111 1.74 6.72 -10.19
N TYR A 112 1.44 5.52 -9.67
CA TYR A 112 2.29 4.34 -9.84
C TYR A 112 2.44 3.96 -11.32
N GLN A 113 1.36 4.01 -12.08
CA GLN A 113 1.36 3.70 -13.52
C GLN A 113 2.06 4.79 -14.34
N GLU A 114 1.79 6.06 -14.03
CA GLU A 114 2.38 7.22 -14.72
C GLU A 114 3.89 7.28 -14.59
N LEU A 115 4.42 6.95 -13.42
CA LEU A 115 5.86 6.93 -13.17
C LEU A 115 6.59 5.70 -13.74
N GLY A 116 5.85 4.77 -14.39
CA GLY A 116 6.44 3.60 -15.01
C GLY A 116 7.05 2.60 -14.02
N TYR A 117 6.65 2.61 -12.78
CA TYR A 117 7.15 1.67 -11.76
C TYR A 117 6.94 0.20 -12.12
N GLN A 118 6.00 -0.09 -13.00
CA GLN A 118 5.77 -1.43 -13.56
C GLN A 118 6.94 -1.93 -14.43
N GLU A 119 7.77 -1.02 -14.94
CA GLU A 119 8.89 -1.29 -15.86
C GLU A 119 10.25 -1.38 -15.14
N ASN A 120 10.28 -1.74 -13.85
CA ASN A 120 11.48 -1.80 -13.01
C ASN A 120 12.22 -0.47 -12.77
N VAL A 121 11.53 0.64 -12.84
CA VAL A 121 12.13 1.97 -12.55
C VAL A 121 12.59 2.08 -11.10
N LEU A 122 12.01 1.29 -10.19
CA LEU A 122 12.43 1.17 -8.79
C LEU A 122 13.29 -0.08 -8.56
N ALA A 123 14.42 -0.19 -9.24
CA ALA A 123 15.33 -1.33 -9.11
C ALA A 123 15.82 -1.57 -7.66
N ASP A 124 15.85 -0.51 -6.85
CA ASP A 124 16.32 -0.54 -5.46
C ASP A 124 15.19 -0.80 -4.43
N VAL A 125 13.98 -1.11 -4.88
CA VAL A 125 12.83 -1.36 -4.01
C VAL A 125 12.26 -2.75 -4.27
N THR A 126 12.32 -3.60 -3.25
CA THR A 126 11.73 -4.94 -3.33
C THR A 126 10.23 -4.94 -3.05
N VAL A 127 9.82 -4.15 -2.07
CA VAL A 127 8.42 -4.01 -1.65
C VAL A 127 8.18 -2.56 -1.27
N ALA A 128 7.06 -2.00 -1.69
CA ALA A 128 6.61 -0.68 -1.25
C ALA A 128 5.14 -0.71 -0.83
N ALA A 129 4.80 0.11 0.15
CA ALA A 129 3.41 0.31 0.53
C ALA A 129 2.64 1.02 -0.59
N LYS A 130 1.39 0.65 -0.79
CA LYS A 130 0.54 1.21 -1.85
C LYS A 130 0.34 2.71 -1.72
N ASN A 131 0.20 3.21 -0.50
CA ASN A 131 -0.08 4.61 -0.20
C ASN A 131 0.94 5.15 0.80
N PRO A 132 1.27 6.44 0.77
CA PRO A 132 2.23 7.02 1.70
C PRO A 132 1.63 7.18 3.10
N GLY A 133 2.48 7.12 4.11
CA GLY A 133 2.13 7.32 5.50
C GLY A 133 2.86 6.39 6.46
N THR A 134 2.87 6.76 7.74
CA THR A 134 3.54 6.00 8.80
C THR A 134 2.86 4.68 9.14
N TRP A 135 1.61 4.48 8.71
CA TRP A 135 0.82 3.27 8.92
C TRP A 135 1.52 1.99 8.44
N SER A 136 2.38 2.13 7.42
CA SER A 136 3.09 1.01 6.81
C SER A 136 4.40 0.63 7.50
N ASN A 137 4.90 1.44 8.44
CA ASN A 137 6.20 1.23 9.08
C ASN A 137 6.28 -0.05 9.92
N GLY A 138 5.15 -0.57 10.38
CA GLY A 138 5.08 -1.81 11.17
C GLY A 138 4.83 -3.07 10.35
N ILE A 139 4.65 -2.96 9.04
CA ILE A 139 4.31 -4.10 8.19
C ILE A 139 5.57 -4.93 7.94
N LYS A 140 5.45 -6.24 8.13
CA LYS A 140 6.47 -7.23 7.79
C LYS A 140 5.99 -8.05 6.60
N VAL A 141 6.80 -8.14 5.57
CA VAL A 141 6.51 -8.94 4.38
C VAL A 141 7.47 -10.13 4.34
N ALA A 142 6.93 -11.33 4.22
CA ALA A 142 7.69 -12.55 4.01
C ALA A 142 7.25 -13.19 2.69
N ILE A 143 8.23 -13.47 1.83
CA ILE A 143 8.01 -14.21 0.58
C ILE A 143 8.42 -15.66 0.87
N ILE A 144 7.44 -16.56 0.84
CA ILE A 144 7.65 -17.97 1.10
C ILE A 144 7.63 -18.68 -0.26
N ASP A 145 8.77 -19.26 -0.64
CA ASP A 145 8.86 -20.08 -1.85
C ASP A 145 8.37 -21.50 -1.51
N ASN A 146 7.43 -22.01 -2.31
CA ASN A 146 6.90 -23.37 -2.16
C ASN A 146 7.88 -24.49 -2.55
N LYS A 147 9.08 -24.16 -2.98
CA LYS A 147 10.08 -25.18 -3.38
C LYS A 147 10.75 -25.87 -2.21
N ALA A 148 10.85 -25.21 -1.06
CA ALA A 148 11.43 -25.79 0.14
C ALA A 148 10.86 -25.10 1.38
N ASP A 149 10.45 -25.90 2.37
CA ASP A 149 10.02 -25.38 3.68
C ASP A 149 11.18 -24.80 4.48
N GLN A 150 12.40 -25.26 4.17
CA GLN A 150 13.62 -24.77 4.81
C GLN A 150 14.82 -24.91 3.86
N VAL A 151 15.59 -23.84 3.74
CA VAL A 151 16.87 -23.87 3.02
C VAL A 151 18.00 -23.82 4.04
N LEU A 152 18.79 -24.90 4.09
CA LEU A 152 19.97 -25.00 4.93
C LEU A 152 21.22 -24.78 4.08
N GLY A 153 21.92 -23.68 4.32
CA GLY A 153 23.23 -23.42 3.72
C GLY A 153 24.32 -24.18 4.48
N ILE A 154 24.93 -25.18 3.85
CA ILE A 154 26.03 -25.92 4.44
C ILE A 154 27.34 -25.43 3.84
N SER A 155 28.18 -24.77 4.64
CA SER A 155 29.47 -24.21 4.19
C SER A 155 30.65 -25.18 4.39
N THR A 156 30.41 -26.42 4.81
CA THR A 156 31.48 -27.35 5.15
C THR A 156 31.83 -28.29 3.98
N VAL A 157 33.07 -28.29 3.62
CA VAL A 157 33.64 -29.20 2.63
C VAL A 157 33.47 -30.64 3.14
N GLY A 158 32.77 -31.48 2.38
CA GLY A 158 32.65 -32.93 2.67
C GLY A 158 31.24 -33.49 2.80
N ILE A 159 30.22 -32.65 3.04
CA ILE A 159 28.84 -33.15 3.15
C ILE A 159 28.11 -33.15 1.79
N ALA A 160 28.52 -32.28 0.86
CA ALA A 160 27.88 -32.15 -0.44
C ALA A 160 27.96 -33.40 -1.33
N THR A 161 28.89 -34.29 -1.08
CA THR A 161 29.09 -35.53 -1.87
C THR A 161 28.25 -36.72 -1.37
N THR A 162 27.69 -36.63 -0.16
CA THR A 162 26.96 -37.74 0.48
C THR A 162 25.49 -37.45 0.72
N ALA A 163 25.05 -36.20 0.52
CA ALA A 163 23.63 -35.82 0.68
C ALA A 163 22.82 -36.26 -0.54
N VAL A 164 21.75 -37.03 -0.29
CA VAL A 164 20.83 -37.55 -1.30
C VAL A 164 19.42 -37.00 -0.99
N VAL A 165 18.64 -36.76 -2.04
CA VAL A 165 17.24 -36.32 -1.88
C VAL A 165 16.47 -37.38 -1.04
N GLY A 166 15.80 -36.92 0.01
CA GLY A 166 15.08 -37.77 0.99
C GLY A 166 15.91 -38.21 2.20
N MET A 167 17.19 -37.80 2.30
CA MET A 167 18.02 -38.07 3.46
C MET A 167 17.63 -37.17 4.64
N GLY A 168 17.45 -37.78 5.81
CA GLY A 168 17.25 -37.05 7.06
C GLY A 168 18.52 -36.33 7.50
N ILE A 169 18.41 -35.07 7.87
CA ILE A 169 19.52 -34.26 8.38
C ILE A 169 19.32 -34.04 9.87
N THR A 170 20.33 -34.35 10.68
CA THR A 170 20.34 -34.03 12.10
C THR A 170 21.45 -33.00 12.36
N GLN A 171 21.10 -31.87 12.89
CA GLN A 171 22.09 -30.89 13.34
C GLN A 171 22.29 -31.02 14.84
N THR A 172 23.53 -31.22 15.24
CA THR A 172 23.91 -31.11 16.63
C THR A 172 24.37 -29.68 16.89
N VAL A 173 23.54 -28.94 17.65
CA VAL A 173 23.88 -27.58 18.05
C VAL A 173 24.97 -27.63 19.11
N PRO A 174 26.13 -26.95 18.94
CA PRO A 174 27.15 -26.86 19.96
C PRO A 174 26.60 -26.22 21.24
N ALA A 175 26.98 -26.70 22.40
CA ALA A 175 26.64 -26.08 23.67
C ALA A 175 27.13 -24.61 23.63
N ASN A 176 26.24 -23.66 23.97
CA ASN A 176 26.42 -22.20 23.91
C ASN A 176 26.08 -21.51 22.57
N THR A 177 25.36 -22.13 21.67
CA THR A 177 24.81 -21.45 20.49
C THR A 177 23.35 -21.12 20.77
N THR A 178 22.99 -19.84 20.81
CA THR A 178 21.60 -19.38 20.87
C THR A 178 21.02 -19.40 19.45
N ILE A 179 19.93 -20.11 19.25
CA ILE A 179 19.19 -20.14 17.97
C ILE A 179 18.19 -18.99 17.97
#